data_e0323905854bca0e1a91b6dfc249eed9
#
_entry.id   e0323905854bca0e1a91b6dfc249eed9
#
_cell.length_a   1.000
_cell.length_b   1.000
_cell.length_c   1.000
_cell.angle_alpha   90.00
_cell.angle_beta   90.00
_cell.angle_gamma   90.00
#
_symmetry.space_group_name_H-M   'P 1'
#
loop_
_entity.id
_entity.type
_entity.pdbx_description
1 polymer ?
#
loop_
_entity_poly.entity_id
_entity_poly.type
_entity_poly.pdbx_seq_one_letter_code
_entity_poly.pdbx_strand_id
1 'polypeptide(L)'
;MSLLVTHIDDDGKASAAIALREMFPFDVRPEAADIVYYNYWHTPIAPDHEFHEHEKVVIVDLSLDDWVFNLIKRAVEAGCQVVHVDHHVTTQEYINAMTPDDKAIYDKVCAVYHTKFSATMLCWIWSCAHQDERDSIKDTISNIIDFSEDWKLLVFYPGQGEKERVYKIPDVVRYVDDWDIWRFDIQQTKAFHYGFNTELNKNPDSKLWDELIYNYNAPIIVQKKYLEPGQAIEKNLESEYAILRKMAFETMIPLPRFESISCIAINGISNSFAFGDLLNAYDVAVLFHYDGPQGNWKYSIYSRDTPDSVDVSKIAEAFDGGGHPHAAGFRTKKNIFDI
;
A
#
# COMPACT_ATOMS: atom_id res chain seq x y z
N MET A 1 -8.64 -23.29 12.75
CA MET A 1 -8.56 -21.83 12.99
C MET A 1 -7.91 -21.22 11.74
N SER A 2 -8.14 -19.98 11.40
CA SER A 2 -7.54 -19.35 10.21
C SER A 2 -6.93 -18.02 10.63
N LEU A 3 -5.89 -17.57 9.93
CA LEU A 3 -5.17 -16.34 10.23
C LEU A 3 -5.20 -15.39 9.04
N LEU A 4 -5.49 -14.11 9.29
CA LEU A 4 -5.35 -13.04 8.32
C LEU A 4 -4.32 -12.04 8.82
N VAL A 5 -3.32 -11.74 8.00
CA VAL A 5 -2.28 -10.75 8.31
C VAL A 5 -2.32 -9.66 7.25
N THR A 6 -2.31 -8.41 7.66
CA THR A 6 -2.49 -7.27 6.77
C THR A 6 -1.75 -6.03 7.26
N HIS A 7 -1.44 -5.11 6.35
CA HIS A 7 -0.95 -3.78 6.70
C HIS A 7 -2.06 -2.93 7.35
N ILE A 8 -1.67 -1.84 8.01
CA ILE A 8 -2.59 -1.01 8.80
C ILE A 8 -3.28 0.11 8.02
N ASP A 9 -2.86 0.40 6.79
CA ASP A 9 -3.39 1.47 5.96
C ASP A 9 -4.71 1.11 5.25
N ASP A 10 -5.13 1.92 4.31
CA ASP A 10 -6.41 1.70 3.62
C ASP A 10 -6.32 0.58 2.59
N ASP A 11 -5.15 0.36 1.94
CA ASP A 11 -4.94 -0.75 1.03
C ASP A 11 -4.95 -2.08 1.78
N GLY A 12 -4.18 -2.17 2.88
CA GLY A 12 -4.18 -3.36 3.74
C GLY A 12 -5.57 -3.70 4.27
N LYS A 13 -6.33 -2.72 4.76
CA LYS A 13 -7.67 -2.96 5.30
C LYS A 13 -8.69 -3.36 4.23
N ALA A 14 -8.65 -2.73 3.06
CA ALA A 14 -9.56 -3.07 1.96
C ALA A 14 -9.24 -4.45 1.37
N SER A 15 -7.95 -4.75 1.15
CA SER A 15 -7.51 -6.07 0.69
C SER A 15 -7.88 -7.17 1.67
N ALA A 16 -7.67 -6.95 2.97
CA ALA A 16 -8.08 -7.87 4.03
C ALA A 16 -9.61 -8.07 4.08
N ALA A 17 -10.38 -7.01 3.86
CA ALA A 17 -11.85 -7.11 3.82
C ALA A 17 -12.35 -7.97 2.66
N ILE A 18 -11.72 -7.86 1.48
CA ILE A 18 -12.00 -8.71 0.33
C ILE A 18 -11.55 -10.16 0.64
N ALA A 19 -10.35 -10.32 1.17
CA ALA A 19 -9.82 -11.64 1.52
C ALA A 19 -10.72 -12.39 2.51
N LEU A 20 -11.23 -11.72 3.55
CA LEU A 20 -12.17 -12.30 4.52
C LEU A 20 -13.43 -12.85 3.85
N ARG A 21 -13.92 -12.20 2.79
CA ARG A 21 -15.17 -12.56 2.13
C ARG A 21 -14.99 -13.60 1.05
N GLU A 22 -13.86 -13.56 0.35
CA GLU A 22 -13.64 -14.29 -0.90
C GLU A 22 -12.61 -15.42 -0.78
N MET A 23 -11.66 -15.30 0.14
CA MET A 23 -10.57 -16.26 0.26
C MET A 23 -10.78 -17.28 1.37
N PHE A 24 -11.63 -16.98 2.37
CA PHE A 24 -11.96 -17.91 3.45
C PHE A 24 -13.34 -18.52 3.24
N PRO A 25 -13.51 -19.84 3.39
CA PRO A 25 -14.83 -20.46 3.52
C PRO A 25 -15.59 -19.86 4.71
N PHE A 26 -16.90 -19.76 4.62
CA PHE A 26 -17.71 -19.05 5.61
C PHE A 26 -17.54 -19.60 7.04
N ASP A 27 -17.40 -20.92 7.16
CA ASP A 27 -17.28 -21.67 8.43
C ASP A 27 -15.87 -21.64 9.05
N VAL A 28 -14.86 -21.14 8.32
CA VAL A 28 -13.46 -21.05 8.78
C VAL A 28 -12.89 -19.63 8.68
N ARG A 29 -13.75 -18.62 8.52
CA ARG A 29 -13.31 -17.22 8.52
C ARG A 29 -12.66 -16.87 9.85
N PRO A 30 -11.50 -16.18 9.84
CA PRO A 30 -10.91 -15.69 11.08
C PRO A 30 -11.87 -14.71 11.79
N GLU A 31 -11.88 -14.80 13.11
CA GLU A 31 -12.55 -13.80 13.94
C GLU A 31 -11.71 -12.52 14.02
N ALA A 32 -12.27 -11.44 14.52
CA ALA A 32 -11.54 -10.17 14.65
C ALA A 32 -10.23 -10.30 15.45
N ALA A 33 -10.16 -11.24 16.39
CA ALA A 33 -8.97 -11.53 17.18
C ALA A 33 -7.85 -12.25 16.38
N ASP A 34 -8.20 -12.88 15.26
CA ASP A 34 -7.28 -13.61 14.40
C ASP A 34 -6.83 -12.74 13.19
N ILE A 35 -7.18 -11.45 13.21
CA ILE A 35 -6.70 -10.47 12.22
C ILE A 35 -5.51 -9.75 12.84
N VAL A 36 -4.33 -9.99 12.27
CA VAL A 36 -3.07 -9.37 12.70
C VAL A 36 -2.73 -8.20 11.81
N TYR A 37 -2.57 -7.04 12.44
CA TYR A 37 -2.14 -5.82 11.74
C TYR A 37 -0.64 -5.68 11.90
N TYR A 38 0.07 -5.66 10.78
CA TYR A 38 1.51 -5.44 10.71
C TYR A 38 1.82 -3.98 10.34
N ASN A 39 2.86 -3.44 10.99
CA ASN A 39 3.42 -2.16 10.64
C ASN A 39 4.95 -2.25 10.75
N TYR A 40 5.65 -1.99 9.67
CA TYR A 40 7.12 -2.08 9.57
C TYR A 40 7.90 -1.27 10.64
N TRP A 41 7.26 -0.29 11.26
CA TRP A 41 7.86 0.56 12.31
C TRP A 41 7.69 0.02 13.73
N HIS A 42 6.88 -0.98 13.92
CA HIS A 42 6.64 -1.62 15.21
C HIS A 42 6.77 -3.13 15.01
N THR A 43 7.66 -3.74 15.77
CA THR A 43 7.73 -5.19 15.82
C THR A 43 6.34 -5.69 16.23
N PRO A 44 5.61 -6.38 15.36
CA PRO A 44 4.34 -6.94 15.76
C PRO A 44 4.62 -7.93 16.88
N ILE A 45 3.75 -7.99 17.86
CA ILE A 45 3.67 -9.16 18.69
C ILE A 45 3.25 -10.26 17.71
N ALA A 46 4.24 -11.04 17.24
CA ALA A 46 3.92 -12.23 16.49
C ALA A 46 2.97 -13.00 17.37
N PRO A 47 1.76 -13.33 16.92
CA PRO A 47 0.96 -14.22 17.71
C PRO A 47 1.82 -15.47 17.91
N ASP A 48 1.88 -15.97 19.15
CA ASP A 48 2.30 -17.35 19.43
C ASP A 48 1.25 -18.30 18.82
N HIS A 49 0.94 -18.03 17.54
CA HIS A 49 -0.06 -18.80 16.83
C HIS A 49 0.52 -20.18 16.56
N GLU A 50 -0.06 -21.18 17.17
CA GLU A 50 0.21 -22.57 16.87
C GLU A 50 -0.53 -22.93 15.58
N PHE A 51 0.21 -23.11 14.51
CA PHE A 51 -0.33 -23.54 13.23
C PHE A 51 -0.68 -25.03 13.26
N HIS A 52 -1.85 -25.37 12.71
CA HIS A 52 -2.31 -26.75 12.57
C HIS A 52 -2.50 -27.11 11.09
N GLU A 53 -2.35 -28.38 10.77
CA GLU A 53 -2.56 -28.90 9.42
C GLU A 53 -3.97 -28.50 8.89
N HIS A 54 -4.04 -28.10 7.64
CA HIS A 54 -5.26 -27.62 6.95
C HIS A 54 -5.79 -26.25 7.38
N GLU A 55 -5.13 -25.53 8.25
CA GLU A 55 -5.47 -24.13 8.49
C GLU A 55 -5.20 -23.29 7.24
N LYS A 56 -5.92 -22.17 7.12
CA LYS A 56 -5.70 -21.20 6.06
C LYS A 56 -5.08 -19.94 6.62
N VAL A 57 -3.95 -19.55 6.06
CA VAL A 57 -3.24 -18.31 6.37
C VAL A 57 -3.26 -17.42 5.14
N VAL A 58 -3.80 -16.22 5.28
CA VAL A 58 -3.84 -15.23 4.19
C VAL A 58 -3.06 -14.00 4.64
N ILE A 59 -2.11 -13.58 3.84
CA ILE A 59 -1.27 -12.42 4.06
C ILE A 59 -1.49 -11.48 2.89
N VAL A 60 -1.91 -10.23 3.17
CA VAL A 60 -2.23 -9.25 2.13
C VAL A 60 -1.53 -7.92 2.42
N ASP A 61 -1.06 -7.27 1.36
CA ASP A 61 -0.44 -5.95 1.42
C ASP A 61 0.76 -5.89 2.39
N LEU A 62 1.58 -6.92 2.36
CA LEU A 62 2.79 -7.00 3.16
C LEU A 62 3.96 -7.48 2.32
N SER A 63 4.96 -6.62 2.22
CA SER A 63 6.24 -6.99 1.64
C SER A 63 6.89 -8.13 2.39
N LEU A 64 7.57 -9.01 1.66
CA LEU A 64 8.40 -10.03 2.28
C LEU A 64 9.57 -9.37 2.99
N ASP A 65 9.63 -9.59 4.28
CA ASP A 65 10.78 -9.39 5.14
C ASP A 65 11.03 -10.68 5.95
N ASP A 66 12.03 -10.66 6.81
CA ASP A 66 12.36 -11.84 7.64
C ASP A 66 11.22 -12.28 8.55
N TRP A 67 10.38 -11.33 9.00
CA TRP A 67 9.25 -11.65 9.87
C TRP A 67 8.11 -12.30 9.07
N VAL A 68 7.71 -11.70 7.94
CA VAL A 68 6.65 -12.22 7.07
C VAL A 68 7.06 -13.58 6.51
N PHE A 69 8.32 -13.72 6.06
CA PHE A 69 8.80 -15.00 5.54
C PHE A 69 8.87 -16.09 6.61
N ASN A 70 9.29 -15.76 7.84
CA ASN A 70 9.29 -16.73 8.95
C ASN A 70 7.87 -17.19 9.30
N LEU A 71 6.88 -16.29 9.28
CA LEU A 71 5.48 -16.65 9.45
C LEU A 71 5.02 -17.63 8.37
N ILE A 72 5.30 -17.32 7.09
CA ILE A 72 5.00 -18.19 5.94
C ILE A 72 5.65 -19.56 6.12
N LYS A 73 6.92 -19.59 6.47
CA LYS A 73 7.70 -20.83 6.66
C LYS A 73 7.05 -21.73 7.71
N ARG A 74 6.75 -21.19 8.89
CA ARG A 74 6.09 -21.93 9.98
C ARG A 74 4.72 -22.47 9.54
N ALA A 75 3.93 -21.66 8.83
CA ALA A 75 2.61 -22.08 8.35
C ALA A 75 2.72 -23.20 7.31
N VAL A 76 3.63 -23.08 6.33
CA VAL A 76 3.86 -24.10 5.30
C VAL A 76 4.38 -25.41 5.91
N GLU A 77 5.32 -25.34 6.86
CA GLU A 77 5.87 -26.49 7.57
C GLU A 77 4.81 -27.22 8.42
N ALA A 78 3.82 -26.50 8.95
CA ALA A 78 2.68 -27.06 9.67
C ALA A 78 1.59 -27.63 8.75
N GLY A 79 1.71 -27.52 7.43
CA GLY A 79 0.72 -28.04 6.48
C GLY A 79 -0.47 -27.09 6.23
N CYS A 80 -0.35 -25.81 6.55
CA CYS A 80 -1.35 -24.80 6.27
C CYS A 80 -1.46 -24.49 4.77
N GLN A 81 -2.64 -24.02 4.33
CA GLN A 81 -2.81 -23.39 3.04
C GLN A 81 -2.44 -21.91 3.16
N VAL A 82 -1.36 -21.50 2.51
CA VAL A 82 -0.87 -20.11 2.58
C VAL A 82 -1.16 -19.37 1.29
N VAL A 83 -1.79 -18.18 1.41
CA VAL A 83 -1.99 -17.23 0.32
C VAL A 83 -1.23 -15.95 0.67
N HIS A 84 -0.46 -15.42 -0.28
CA HIS A 84 0.24 -14.15 -0.15
C HIS A 84 -0.11 -13.25 -1.33
N VAL A 85 -0.71 -12.09 -1.06
CA VAL A 85 -1.08 -11.09 -2.08
C VAL A 85 -0.32 -9.81 -1.76
N ASP A 86 0.55 -9.40 -2.68
CA ASP A 86 1.39 -8.22 -2.45
C ASP A 86 1.77 -7.52 -3.77
N HIS A 87 2.18 -6.26 -3.66
CA HIS A 87 2.56 -5.43 -4.79
C HIS A 87 3.91 -4.70 -4.63
N HIS A 88 4.54 -4.80 -3.48
CA HIS A 88 5.78 -4.10 -3.15
C HIS A 88 6.99 -4.64 -3.93
N VAL A 89 7.81 -3.76 -4.50
CA VAL A 89 9.03 -4.13 -5.23
C VAL A 89 9.99 -4.95 -4.35
N THR A 90 10.06 -4.62 -3.07
CA THR A 90 10.89 -5.31 -2.06
C THR A 90 10.55 -6.79 -1.91
N THR A 91 9.30 -7.20 -2.14
CA THR A 91 8.92 -8.62 -2.20
C THR A 91 9.64 -9.36 -3.32
N GLN A 92 9.75 -8.76 -4.52
CA GLN A 92 10.47 -9.39 -5.62
C GLN A 92 11.98 -9.44 -5.34
N GLU A 93 12.53 -8.41 -4.73
CA GLU A 93 13.94 -8.37 -4.32
C GLU A 93 14.23 -9.46 -3.30
N TYR A 94 13.37 -9.63 -2.29
CA TYR A 94 13.49 -10.68 -1.29
C TYR A 94 13.43 -12.08 -1.93
N ILE A 95 12.47 -12.34 -2.82
CA ILE A 95 12.34 -13.61 -3.56
C ILE A 95 13.59 -13.91 -4.38
N ASN A 96 14.17 -12.90 -5.03
CA ASN A 96 15.38 -13.05 -5.84
C ASN A 96 16.63 -13.37 -4.98
N ALA A 97 16.64 -12.95 -3.72
CA ALA A 97 17.72 -13.19 -2.77
C ALA A 97 17.57 -14.50 -1.96
N MET A 98 16.43 -15.20 -2.07
CA MET A 98 16.18 -16.45 -1.34
C MET A 98 17.18 -17.53 -1.63
N THR A 99 17.52 -18.30 -0.61
CA THR A 99 18.24 -19.59 -0.79
C THR A 99 17.36 -20.60 -1.54
N PRO A 100 17.93 -21.62 -2.19
CA PRO A 100 17.15 -22.69 -2.84
C PRO A 100 16.14 -23.36 -1.89
N ASP A 101 16.49 -23.54 -0.61
CA ASP A 101 15.63 -24.16 0.39
C ASP A 101 14.45 -23.24 0.75
N ASP A 102 14.68 -21.95 0.97
CA ASP A 102 13.64 -20.98 1.25
C ASP A 102 12.71 -20.79 0.04
N LYS A 103 13.28 -20.79 -1.16
CA LYS A 103 12.52 -20.75 -2.41
C LYS A 103 11.59 -21.95 -2.55
N ALA A 104 12.05 -23.16 -2.20
CA ALA A 104 11.23 -24.37 -2.21
C ALA A 104 10.07 -24.33 -1.21
N ILE A 105 10.20 -23.58 -0.12
CA ILE A 105 9.10 -23.30 0.82
C ILE A 105 8.12 -22.32 0.20
N TYR A 106 8.63 -21.19 -0.33
CA TYR A 106 7.76 -20.14 -0.90
C TYR A 106 7.02 -20.62 -2.16
N ASP A 107 7.58 -21.54 -2.93
CA ASP A 107 6.92 -22.15 -4.11
C ASP A 107 5.66 -22.97 -3.76
N LYS A 108 5.44 -23.29 -2.46
CA LYS A 108 4.19 -23.90 -1.98
C LYS A 108 3.11 -22.89 -1.65
N VAL A 109 3.44 -21.60 -1.60
CA VAL A 109 2.51 -20.51 -1.32
C VAL A 109 1.72 -20.17 -2.58
N CYS A 110 0.42 -19.96 -2.45
CA CYS A 110 -0.38 -19.35 -3.50
C CYS A 110 -0.10 -17.84 -3.50
N ALA A 111 0.94 -17.42 -4.22
CA ALA A 111 1.35 -16.03 -4.29
C ALA A 111 0.70 -15.31 -5.47
N VAL A 112 0.13 -14.14 -5.21
CA VAL A 112 -0.38 -13.19 -6.21
C VAL A 112 0.42 -11.90 -6.08
N TYR A 113 1.20 -11.58 -7.08
CA TYR A 113 2.13 -10.46 -7.02
C TYR A 113 2.15 -9.67 -8.32
N HIS A 114 1.99 -8.36 -8.21
CA HIS A 114 2.14 -7.45 -9.35
C HIS A 114 2.28 -5.99 -8.91
N THR A 115 3.31 -5.27 -9.36
CA THR A 115 3.62 -3.89 -8.93
C THR A 115 2.76 -2.80 -9.57
N LYS A 116 1.93 -3.10 -10.58
CA LYS A 116 1.06 -2.10 -11.24
C LYS A 116 -0.30 -1.93 -10.56
N PHE A 117 -0.59 -2.71 -9.55
CA PHE A 117 -1.87 -2.71 -8.84
C PHE A 117 -1.61 -2.78 -7.35
N SER A 118 -2.44 -2.13 -6.56
CA SER A 118 -2.43 -2.29 -5.11
C SER A 118 -2.89 -3.70 -4.68
N ALA A 119 -2.63 -4.06 -3.44
CA ALA A 119 -3.11 -5.35 -2.91
C ALA A 119 -4.64 -5.45 -2.91
N THR A 120 -5.37 -4.34 -2.71
CA THR A 120 -6.83 -4.28 -2.82
C THR A 120 -7.29 -4.69 -4.22
N MET A 121 -6.68 -4.13 -5.26
CA MET A 121 -7.02 -4.48 -6.64
C MET A 121 -6.67 -5.94 -6.94
N LEU A 122 -5.52 -6.42 -6.51
CA LEU A 122 -5.12 -7.82 -6.67
C LEU A 122 -6.08 -8.79 -5.97
N CYS A 123 -6.54 -8.47 -4.76
CA CYS A 123 -7.56 -9.24 -4.06
C CYS A 123 -8.90 -9.22 -4.80
N TRP A 124 -9.29 -8.07 -5.39
CA TRP A 124 -10.51 -7.97 -6.19
C TRP A 124 -10.41 -8.81 -7.47
N ILE A 125 -9.29 -8.76 -8.18
CA ILE A 125 -9.03 -9.60 -9.35
C ILE A 125 -9.11 -11.08 -8.97
N TRP A 126 -8.53 -11.46 -7.84
CA TRP A 126 -8.65 -12.82 -7.31
C TRP A 126 -10.11 -13.23 -7.11
N SER A 127 -10.94 -12.38 -6.52
CA SER A 127 -12.34 -12.69 -6.26
C SER A 127 -13.16 -12.89 -7.54
N CYS A 128 -12.79 -12.17 -8.60
CA CYS A 128 -13.43 -12.27 -9.92
C CYS A 128 -13.06 -13.54 -10.69
N ALA A 129 -11.93 -14.18 -10.37
CA ALA A 129 -11.50 -15.39 -11.06
C ALA A 129 -12.34 -16.60 -10.62
N HIS A 130 -12.65 -17.50 -11.57
CA HIS A 130 -13.30 -18.76 -11.22
C HIS A 130 -12.42 -19.61 -10.33
N GLN A 131 -13.05 -20.41 -9.47
CA GLN A 131 -12.35 -21.27 -8.53
C GLN A 131 -11.37 -22.24 -9.22
N ASP A 132 -11.75 -22.74 -10.40
CA ASP A 132 -10.93 -23.66 -11.22
C ASP A 132 -9.78 -22.94 -11.96
N GLU A 133 -9.78 -21.61 -12.01
CA GLU A 133 -8.81 -20.77 -12.73
C GLU A 133 -7.88 -19.99 -11.76
N ARG A 134 -8.13 -20.05 -10.46
CA ARG A 134 -7.33 -19.31 -9.44
C ARG A 134 -5.88 -19.75 -9.41
N ASP A 135 -5.59 -21.01 -9.75
CA ASP A 135 -4.21 -21.49 -9.85
C ASP A 135 -3.47 -20.92 -11.08
N SER A 136 -4.22 -20.46 -12.10
CA SER A 136 -3.69 -19.82 -13.31
C SER A 136 -3.59 -18.29 -13.20
N ILE A 137 -4.01 -17.69 -12.07
CA ILE A 137 -3.99 -16.23 -11.86
C ILE A 137 -2.57 -15.67 -11.95
N LYS A 138 -1.54 -16.42 -11.55
CA LYS A 138 -0.14 -16.00 -11.74
C LYS A 138 0.16 -15.62 -13.19
N ASP A 139 -0.33 -16.42 -14.14
CA ASP A 139 -0.15 -16.17 -15.57
C ASP A 139 -1.17 -15.13 -16.07
N THR A 140 -2.36 -15.10 -15.51
CA THR A 140 -3.46 -14.22 -15.94
C THR A 140 -3.19 -12.77 -15.55
N ILE A 141 -2.68 -12.50 -14.35
CA ILE A 141 -2.33 -11.13 -13.91
C ILE A 141 -1.28 -10.51 -14.83
N SER A 142 -0.32 -11.30 -15.33
CA SER A 142 0.68 -10.86 -16.32
C SER A 142 0.07 -10.50 -17.67
N ASN A 143 -1.13 -10.98 -17.97
CA ASN A 143 -1.90 -10.80 -19.20
C ASN A 143 -3.16 -9.93 -19.02
N ILE A 144 -3.43 -9.42 -17.81
CA ILE A 144 -4.49 -8.43 -17.58
C ILE A 144 -3.99 -7.12 -18.14
N ILE A 145 -4.56 -6.74 -19.25
CA ILE A 145 -4.11 -5.60 -19.96
C ILE A 145 -5.20 -4.66 -20.13
N ASP A 146 -5.65 -3.83 -19.76
CA ASP A 146 -6.48 -2.69 -20.03
C ASP A 146 -7.65 -2.55 -19.06
N PHE A 147 -7.56 -1.47 -18.30
CA PHE A 147 -8.76 -0.81 -17.83
C PHE A 147 -9.36 -0.08 -19.03
N SER A 148 -10.53 -0.54 -19.50
CA SER A 148 -11.32 0.25 -20.47
C SER A 148 -11.65 1.61 -19.85
N GLU A 149 -11.94 2.63 -20.68
CA GLU A 149 -12.39 3.95 -20.22
C GLU A 149 -13.52 3.91 -19.18
N ASP A 150 -14.27 2.81 -19.11
CA ASP A 150 -15.35 2.54 -18.15
C ASP A 150 -14.90 1.79 -16.88
N TRP A 151 -13.60 1.64 -16.61
CA TRP A 151 -13.06 0.91 -15.45
C TRP A 151 -13.61 -0.52 -15.29
N LYS A 152 -13.69 -1.22 -16.39
CA LYS A 152 -14.04 -2.64 -16.42
C LYS A 152 -12.77 -3.46 -16.54
N LEU A 153 -12.61 -4.43 -15.65
CA LEU A 153 -11.53 -5.41 -15.75
C LEU A 153 -11.86 -6.37 -16.92
N LEU A 154 -11.02 -6.35 -17.93
CA LEU A 154 -11.05 -7.31 -19.02
C LEU A 154 -10.09 -8.44 -18.68
N VAL A 155 -10.62 -9.64 -18.45
CA VAL A 155 -9.80 -10.84 -18.20
C VAL A 155 -9.74 -11.66 -19.47
N PHE A 156 -8.54 -11.81 -20.00
CA PHE A 156 -8.25 -12.66 -21.15
C PHE A 156 -7.82 -14.04 -20.68
N TYR A 157 -8.51 -15.10 -21.13
CA TYR A 157 -8.12 -16.47 -20.83
C TYR A 157 -7.45 -17.10 -22.06
N PRO A 158 -6.11 -17.32 -22.04
CA PRO A 158 -5.44 -18.01 -23.13
C PRO A 158 -5.92 -19.46 -23.21
N GLY A 159 -6.49 -19.86 -24.35
CA GLY A 159 -6.81 -21.26 -24.67
C GLY A 159 -8.28 -21.66 -24.68
N GLN A 160 -9.21 -20.81 -24.24
CA GLN A 160 -10.66 -21.10 -24.26
C GLN A 160 -11.46 -20.31 -25.31
N GLY A 161 -10.83 -19.91 -26.41
CA GLY A 161 -11.49 -19.14 -27.47
C GLY A 161 -12.06 -17.82 -26.93
N GLU A 162 -11.43 -16.71 -27.25
CA GLU A 162 -11.79 -15.29 -27.03
C GLU A 162 -13.05 -15.03 -26.16
N LYS A 163 -13.07 -15.49 -24.92
CA LYS A 163 -14.11 -15.14 -23.96
C LYS A 163 -13.60 -14.00 -23.10
N GLU A 164 -13.98 -12.80 -23.50
CA GLU A 164 -13.84 -11.60 -22.73
C GLU A 164 -14.83 -11.62 -21.55
N ARG A 165 -14.33 -11.61 -20.31
CA ARG A 165 -15.16 -11.39 -19.13
C ARG A 165 -14.94 -9.97 -18.64
N VAL A 166 -16.06 -9.28 -18.42
CA VAL A 166 -16.05 -7.90 -17.98
C VAL A 166 -16.52 -7.84 -16.53
N TYR A 167 -15.65 -7.46 -15.62
CA TYR A 167 -16.01 -7.25 -14.23
C TYR A 167 -16.02 -5.75 -13.91
N LYS A 168 -17.09 -5.26 -13.30
CA LYS A 168 -17.15 -3.89 -12.82
C LYS A 168 -16.37 -3.78 -11.51
N ILE A 169 -15.33 -2.98 -11.51
CA ILE A 169 -14.55 -2.73 -10.31
C ILE A 169 -15.33 -1.78 -9.39
N PRO A 170 -15.50 -2.10 -8.09
CA PRO A 170 -16.13 -1.19 -7.13
C PRO A 170 -15.35 0.12 -6.99
N ASP A 171 -16.07 1.22 -6.79
CA ASP A 171 -15.47 2.55 -6.70
C ASP A 171 -14.42 2.64 -5.59
N VAL A 172 -14.70 2.05 -4.42
CA VAL A 172 -13.73 2.02 -3.31
C VAL A 172 -12.43 1.32 -3.70
N VAL A 173 -12.50 0.19 -4.43
CA VAL A 173 -11.31 -0.55 -4.89
C VAL A 173 -10.49 0.30 -5.85
N ARG A 174 -11.14 1.00 -6.79
CA ARG A 174 -10.47 1.87 -7.75
C ARG A 174 -9.76 3.05 -7.08
N TYR A 175 -10.44 3.72 -6.14
CA TYR A 175 -9.87 4.87 -5.45
C TYR A 175 -8.73 4.49 -4.50
N VAL A 176 -8.84 3.35 -3.81
CA VAL A 176 -7.75 2.84 -2.96
C VAL A 176 -6.56 2.48 -3.82
N ASP A 177 -6.75 1.75 -4.91
CA ASP A 177 -5.69 1.37 -5.86
C ASP A 177 -4.99 2.60 -6.46
N ASP A 178 -5.74 3.56 -6.96
CA ASP A 178 -5.19 4.77 -7.61
C ASP A 178 -4.41 5.66 -6.63
N TRP A 179 -4.83 5.69 -5.36
CA TRP A 179 -4.11 6.38 -4.29
C TRP A 179 -2.84 5.63 -3.87
N ASP A 180 -2.94 4.32 -3.64
CA ASP A 180 -1.88 3.54 -3.03
C ASP A 180 -0.63 3.44 -3.90
N ILE A 181 -0.82 3.16 -5.19
CA ILE A 181 0.28 3.14 -6.16
C ILE A 181 0.63 4.52 -6.72
N TRP A 182 0.08 5.58 -6.13
CA TRP A 182 0.38 6.99 -6.44
C TRP A 182 0.15 7.37 -7.91
N ARG A 183 -0.87 6.80 -8.55
CA ARG A 183 -1.15 6.98 -9.98
C ARG A 183 -1.88 8.27 -10.30
N PHE A 184 -2.95 8.59 -9.52
CA PHE A 184 -3.82 9.75 -9.68
C PHE A 184 -4.46 9.92 -11.07
N ASP A 185 -4.74 8.83 -11.74
CA ASP A 185 -5.48 8.82 -13.02
C ASP A 185 -6.95 9.15 -12.84
N ILE A 186 -7.49 8.95 -11.63
CA ILE A 186 -8.86 9.28 -11.28
C ILE A 186 -8.90 10.65 -10.61
N GLN A 187 -9.51 11.63 -11.26
CA GLN A 187 -9.56 13.02 -10.79
C GLN A 187 -10.03 13.18 -9.33
N GLN A 188 -10.90 12.29 -8.85
CA GLN A 188 -11.51 12.38 -7.52
C GLN A 188 -10.80 11.56 -6.44
N THR A 189 -9.69 10.91 -6.75
CA THR A 189 -8.96 10.05 -5.80
C THR A 189 -8.58 10.79 -4.51
N LYS A 190 -8.06 12.01 -4.63
CA LYS A 190 -7.71 12.82 -3.44
C LYS A 190 -8.94 13.12 -2.59
N ALA A 191 -10.02 13.55 -3.23
CA ALA A 191 -11.29 13.82 -2.53
C ALA A 191 -11.81 12.55 -1.83
N PHE A 192 -11.79 11.40 -2.53
CA PHE A 192 -12.17 10.13 -1.92
C PHE A 192 -11.30 9.82 -0.70
N HIS A 193 -9.98 9.85 -0.83
CA HIS A 193 -9.04 9.55 0.26
C HIS A 193 -9.30 10.44 1.48
N TYR A 194 -9.39 11.75 1.30
CA TYR A 194 -9.64 12.68 2.42
C TYR A 194 -11.01 12.46 3.07
N GLY A 195 -12.05 12.20 2.29
CA GLY A 195 -13.36 11.88 2.83
C GLY A 195 -13.39 10.52 3.53
N PHE A 196 -12.75 9.52 2.95
CA PHE A 196 -12.68 8.17 3.50
C PHE A 196 -11.86 8.12 4.80
N ASN A 197 -10.91 9.02 4.99
CA ASN A 197 -10.18 9.18 6.24
C ASN A 197 -11.02 9.71 7.41
N THR A 198 -12.22 10.18 7.15
CA THR A 198 -13.18 10.50 8.23
C THR A 198 -13.90 9.27 8.79
N GLU A 199 -13.79 8.12 8.12
CA GLU A 199 -14.37 6.86 8.60
C GLU A 199 -13.55 6.31 9.76
N LEU A 200 -14.23 6.11 10.90
CA LEU A 200 -13.58 5.70 12.15
C LEU A 200 -13.35 4.19 12.24
N ASN A 201 -14.19 3.41 11.57
CA ASN A 201 -14.11 1.96 11.63
C ASN A 201 -13.94 1.36 10.24
N LYS A 202 -12.69 1.21 9.84
CA LYS A 202 -12.26 0.54 8.60
C LYS A 202 -11.72 -0.88 8.86
N ASN A 203 -12.09 -1.51 10.00
CA ASN A 203 -11.67 -2.88 10.24
C ASN A 203 -12.18 -3.82 9.13
N PRO A 204 -11.40 -4.81 8.70
CA PRO A 204 -11.75 -5.71 7.60
C PRO A 204 -13.08 -6.46 7.79
N ASP A 205 -13.46 -6.76 9.03
CA ASP A 205 -14.72 -7.43 9.39
C ASP A 205 -15.93 -6.48 9.46
N SER A 206 -15.71 -5.17 9.31
CA SER A 206 -16.79 -4.18 9.34
C SER A 206 -17.77 -4.35 8.18
N LYS A 207 -19.06 -4.12 8.46
CA LYS A 207 -20.12 -4.05 7.45
C LYS A 207 -19.92 -2.92 6.42
N LEU A 208 -19.07 -1.97 6.72
CA LEU A 208 -18.69 -0.90 5.81
C LEU A 208 -18.27 -1.47 4.44
N TRP A 209 -17.48 -2.53 4.44
CA TRP A 209 -16.97 -3.11 3.20
C TRP A 209 -18.06 -3.81 2.39
N ASP A 210 -19.07 -4.40 3.05
CA ASP A 210 -20.24 -4.94 2.36
C ASP A 210 -21.01 -3.84 1.65
N GLU A 211 -21.12 -2.65 2.27
CA GLU A 211 -21.78 -1.48 1.68
C GLU A 211 -21.01 -0.88 0.51
N LEU A 212 -19.67 -0.86 0.58
CA LEU A 212 -18.83 -0.19 -0.41
C LEU A 212 -18.41 -1.09 -1.59
N ILE A 213 -18.31 -2.40 -1.38
CA ILE A 213 -17.84 -3.33 -2.39
C ILE A 213 -18.99 -4.07 -3.06
N TYR A 214 -19.96 -4.56 -2.27
CA TYR A 214 -20.97 -5.52 -2.76
C TYR A 214 -22.37 -4.92 -2.89
N ASN A 215 -22.63 -3.72 -2.34
CA ASN A 215 -23.95 -3.11 -2.41
C ASN A 215 -24.18 -2.45 -3.78
N TYR A 216 -25.34 -2.66 -4.35
CA TYR A 216 -25.76 -1.99 -5.60
C TYR A 216 -25.73 -0.45 -5.51
N ASN A 217 -26.01 0.10 -4.32
CA ASN A 217 -25.96 1.55 -4.07
C ASN A 217 -24.56 2.09 -3.70
N ALA A 218 -23.53 1.27 -3.73
CA ALA A 218 -22.16 1.68 -3.36
C ALA A 218 -21.71 2.99 -4.04
N PRO A 219 -21.94 3.23 -5.36
CA PRO A 219 -21.53 4.49 -5.99
C PRO A 219 -22.20 5.71 -5.37
N ILE A 220 -23.47 5.61 -4.96
CA ILE A 220 -24.20 6.72 -4.31
C ILE A 220 -23.65 6.95 -2.90
N ILE A 221 -23.32 5.88 -2.18
CA ILE A 221 -22.72 5.96 -0.84
C ILE A 221 -21.36 6.64 -0.94
N VAL A 222 -20.51 6.20 -1.85
CA VAL A 222 -19.18 6.78 -2.10
C VAL A 222 -19.29 8.25 -2.43
N GLN A 223 -20.19 8.63 -3.36
CA GLN A 223 -20.41 10.01 -3.74
C GLN A 223 -20.79 10.91 -2.54
N LYS A 224 -21.81 10.52 -1.79
CA LYS A 224 -22.38 11.36 -0.74
C LYS A 224 -21.59 11.35 0.56
N LYS A 225 -21.03 10.19 0.93
CA LYS A 225 -20.36 10.01 2.22
C LYS A 225 -18.90 10.41 2.17
N TYR A 226 -18.25 10.25 1.02
CA TYR A 226 -16.80 10.44 0.92
C TYR A 226 -16.38 11.49 -0.09
N LEU A 227 -16.88 11.46 -1.33
CA LEU A 227 -16.43 12.41 -2.35
C LEU A 227 -16.87 13.86 -2.04
N GLU A 228 -18.13 14.11 -1.74
CA GLU A 228 -18.64 15.45 -1.45
C GLU A 228 -17.95 16.08 -0.21
N PRO A 229 -17.86 15.41 0.95
CA PRO A 229 -17.10 15.94 2.08
C PRO A 229 -15.60 16.06 1.80
N GLY A 230 -15.02 15.06 1.09
CA GLY A 230 -13.60 15.04 0.76
C GLY A 230 -13.18 16.22 -0.12
N GLN A 231 -14.00 16.65 -1.08
CA GLN A 231 -13.74 17.84 -1.88
C GLN A 231 -13.63 19.10 -1.02
N ALA A 232 -14.44 19.22 0.03
CA ALA A 232 -14.35 20.35 0.95
C ALA A 232 -13.06 20.32 1.77
N ILE A 233 -12.64 19.11 2.21
CA ILE A 233 -11.38 18.89 2.93
C ILE A 233 -10.20 19.19 2.01
N GLU A 234 -10.20 18.67 0.79
CA GLU A 234 -9.15 18.89 -0.22
C GLU A 234 -8.96 20.40 -0.49
N LYS A 235 -10.05 21.12 -0.67
CA LYS A 235 -10.00 22.58 -0.87
C LYS A 235 -9.39 23.32 0.32
N ASN A 236 -9.69 22.90 1.54
CA ASN A 236 -9.10 23.47 2.75
C ASN A 236 -7.60 23.19 2.80
N LEU A 237 -7.19 21.93 2.58
CA LEU A 237 -5.79 21.52 2.57
C LEU A 237 -4.99 22.28 1.51
N GLU A 238 -5.53 22.49 0.31
CA GLU A 238 -4.85 23.28 -0.71
C GLU A 238 -4.61 24.73 -0.27
N SER A 239 -5.53 25.29 0.49
CA SER A 239 -5.35 26.64 1.09
C SER A 239 -4.21 26.65 2.13
N GLU A 240 -4.11 25.58 2.94
CA GLU A 240 -3.00 25.39 3.89
C GLU A 240 -1.66 25.16 3.18
N TYR A 241 -1.66 24.33 2.15
CA TYR A 241 -0.47 24.09 1.30
C TYR A 241 0.02 25.36 0.64
N ALA A 242 -0.89 26.24 0.18
CA ALA A 242 -0.51 27.53 -0.37
C ALA A 242 0.19 28.44 0.65
N ILE A 243 -0.13 28.33 1.93
CA ILE A 243 0.58 29.02 3.02
C ILE A 243 1.96 28.40 3.24
N LEU A 244 2.02 27.06 3.33
CA LEU A 244 3.29 26.33 3.53
C LEU A 244 4.27 26.61 2.38
N ARG A 245 3.81 26.63 1.12
CA ARG A 245 4.65 26.98 -0.04
C ARG A 245 5.29 28.37 0.06
N LYS A 246 4.62 29.35 0.67
CA LYS A 246 5.20 30.69 0.91
C LYS A 246 6.26 30.70 1.99
N MET A 247 6.30 29.67 2.83
CA MET A 247 7.31 29.49 3.87
C MET A 247 8.48 28.61 3.41
N ALA A 248 8.41 28.08 2.19
CA ALA A 248 9.47 27.26 1.63
C ALA A 248 10.74 28.09 1.41
N PHE A 249 11.89 27.48 1.65
CA PHE A 249 13.20 28.11 1.48
C PHE A 249 14.21 27.12 0.88
N GLU A 250 15.14 27.66 0.10
CA GLU A 250 16.25 26.88 -0.46
C GLU A 250 17.30 26.61 0.60
N THR A 251 17.81 25.40 0.64
CA THR A 251 18.87 24.99 1.55
C THR A 251 19.64 23.78 0.99
N MET A 252 20.57 23.26 1.76
CA MET A 252 21.40 22.10 1.41
C MET A 252 21.23 21.01 2.47
N ILE A 253 21.06 19.76 2.02
CA ILE A 253 21.14 18.60 2.91
C ILE A 253 22.64 18.26 3.07
N PRO A 254 23.22 18.38 4.29
CA PRO A 254 24.62 18.02 4.52
C PRO A 254 24.74 16.50 4.61
N LEU A 255 25.30 15.86 3.60
CA LEU A 255 25.52 14.41 3.63
C LEU A 255 26.83 14.08 4.35
N PRO A 256 26.84 13.09 5.27
CA PRO A 256 28.00 12.79 6.10
C PRO A 256 29.28 12.37 5.33
N ARG A 257 29.16 11.93 4.08
CA ARG A 257 30.27 11.37 3.27
C ARG A 257 30.24 11.78 1.81
N PHE A 258 29.34 12.69 1.41
CA PHE A 258 29.11 13.09 0.03
C PHE A 258 28.96 14.61 -0.06
N GLU A 259 28.92 15.12 -1.29
CA GLU A 259 28.59 16.53 -1.51
C GLU A 259 27.14 16.80 -1.05
N SER A 260 26.94 17.99 -0.46
CA SER A 260 25.60 18.43 -0.03
C SER A 260 24.65 18.53 -1.23
N ILE A 261 23.40 18.19 -1.01
CA ILE A 261 22.36 18.21 -2.04
C ILE A 261 21.48 19.44 -1.87
N SER A 262 21.30 20.22 -2.93
CA SER A 262 20.37 21.35 -2.94
C SER A 262 18.92 20.85 -2.83
N CYS A 263 18.13 21.51 -1.99
CA CYS A 263 16.73 21.15 -1.80
C CYS A 263 15.87 22.36 -1.48
N ILE A 264 14.57 22.21 -1.71
CA ILE A 264 13.54 23.12 -1.16
C ILE A 264 13.00 22.53 0.14
N ALA A 265 12.98 23.29 1.21
CA ALA A 265 12.56 22.83 2.53
C ALA A 265 11.37 23.61 3.06
N ILE A 266 10.50 22.91 3.81
CA ILE A 266 9.37 23.49 4.55
C ILE A 266 9.45 22.95 5.99
N ASN A 267 9.43 23.86 6.96
CA ASN A 267 9.29 23.49 8.37
C ASN A 267 7.80 23.33 8.69
N GLY A 268 7.35 22.09 8.85
CA GLY A 268 5.95 21.79 9.14
C GLY A 268 5.62 20.31 9.03
N ILE A 269 4.42 19.95 9.49
CA ILE A 269 3.87 18.60 9.38
C ILE A 269 2.90 18.60 8.18
N SER A 270 3.25 17.88 7.14
CA SER A 270 2.44 17.75 5.93
C SER A 270 2.89 16.54 5.10
N ASN A 271 2.48 16.47 3.83
CA ASN A 271 2.92 15.49 2.86
C ASN A 271 3.48 16.17 1.60
N SER A 272 3.89 15.38 0.60
CA SER A 272 4.50 15.89 -0.65
C SER A 272 3.63 16.88 -1.42
N PHE A 273 2.31 16.82 -1.30
CA PHE A 273 1.40 17.78 -1.96
C PHE A 273 1.58 19.23 -1.48
N ALA A 274 2.14 19.42 -0.27
CA ALA A 274 2.46 20.76 0.21
C ALA A 274 3.43 21.51 -0.69
N PHE A 275 4.28 20.80 -1.43
CA PHE A 275 5.23 21.42 -2.35
C PHE A 275 4.58 21.87 -3.67
N GLY A 276 3.55 21.15 -4.16
CA GLY A 276 2.94 21.44 -5.45
C GLY A 276 4.01 21.55 -6.55
N ASP A 277 3.96 22.62 -7.35
CA ASP A 277 4.90 22.86 -8.47
C ASP A 277 6.36 23.05 -8.02
N LEU A 278 6.63 23.33 -6.75
CA LEU A 278 8.00 23.43 -6.23
C LEU A 278 8.75 22.09 -6.38
N LEU A 279 8.06 20.96 -6.26
CA LEU A 279 8.67 19.65 -6.47
C LEU A 279 9.18 19.46 -7.91
N ASN A 280 8.60 20.16 -8.88
CA ASN A 280 9.06 20.15 -10.28
C ASN A 280 10.28 21.06 -10.52
N ALA A 281 10.47 22.06 -9.66
CA ALA A 281 11.55 23.03 -9.79
C ALA A 281 12.85 22.60 -9.08
N TYR A 282 12.76 21.67 -8.13
CA TYR A 282 13.90 21.20 -7.33
C TYR A 282 14.02 19.67 -7.41
N ASP A 283 15.26 19.16 -7.34
CA ASP A 283 15.52 17.72 -7.39
C ASP A 283 15.07 17.01 -6.10
N VAL A 284 15.14 17.72 -4.98
CA VAL A 284 14.75 17.20 -3.65
C VAL A 284 13.92 18.23 -2.90
N ALA A 285 12.84 17.75 -2.28
CA ALA A 285 12.00 18.54 -1.38
C ALA A 285 11.99 17.91 0.03
N VAL A 286 12.01 18.74 1.06
CA VAL A 286 12.13 18.30 2.46
C VAL A 286 11.07 18.93 3.34
N LEU A 287 10.22 18.10 3.94
CA LEU A 287 9.40 18.48 5.09
C LEU A 287 10.15 18.09 6.37
N PHE A 288 10.23 19.01 7.34
CA PHE A 288 10.85 18.67 8.60
C PHE A 288 10.16 19.37 9.78
N HIS A 289 10.20 18.72 10.93
CA HIS A 289 9.68 19.28 12.17
C HIS A 289 10.34 18.64 13.39
N TYR A 290 10.23 19.30 14.53
CA TYR A 290 10.68 18.75 15.81
C TYR A 290 9.57 17.90 16.44
N ASP A 291 9.85 16.64 16.69
CA ASP A 291 8.98 15.70 17.42
C ASP A 291 9.31 15.82 18.92
N GLY A 292 8.55 16.66 19.63
CA GLY A 292 8.79 16.93 21.05
C GLY A 292 8.74 15.68 21.93
N PRO A 293 7.72 14.81 21.84
CA PRO A 293 7.67 13.55 22.59
C PRO A 293 8.87 12.64 22.39
N GLN A 294 9.42 12.58 21.18
CA GLN A 294 10.57 11.75 20.84
C GLN A 294 11.92 12.48 21.02
N GLY A 295 11.89 13.79 21.20
CA GLY A 295 13.09 14.61 21.35
C GLY A 295 14.02 14.55 20.14
N ASN A 296 13.47 14.49 18.93
CA ASN A 296 14.25 14.43 17.69
C ASN A 296 13.58 15.22 16.55
N TRP A 297 14.35 15.51 15.52
CA TRP A 297 13.88 16.08 14.28
C TRP A 297 13.48 14.97 13.32
N LYS A 298 12.31 15.09 12.71
CA LYS A 298 11.82 14.22 11.64
C LYS A 298 11.95 14.92 10.31
N TYR A 299 12.40 14.17 9.31
CA TYR A 299 12.54 14.61 7.93
C TYR A 299 11.78 13.64 7.02
N SER A 300 10.94 14.18 6.18
CA SER A 300 10.32 13.47 5.05
C SER A 300 10.85 14.10 3.77
N ILE A 301 11.50 13.31 2.95
CA ILE A 301 12.20 13.77 1.75
C ILE A 301 11.56 13.16 0.52
N TYR A 302 11.44 13.97 -0.50
CA TYR A 302 10.73 13.62 -1.74
C TYR A 302 11.54 14.03 -2.97
N SER A 303 11.44 13.25 -4.05
CA SER A 303 11.92 13.61 -5.37
C SER A 303 10.80 13.45 -6.39
N ARG A 304 11.04 13.91 -7.62
CA ARG A 304 10.12 13.68 -8.74
C ARG A 304 10.09 12.19 -9.07
N ASP A 305 8.96 11.70 -9.53
CA ASP A 305 8.84 10.34 -10.08
C ASP A 305 9.22 10.34 -11.58
N THR A 306 10.52 10.45 -11.84
CA THR A 306 11.11 10.40 -13.18
C THR A 306 12.38 9.55 -13.17
N PRO A 307 12.75 8.88 -14.26
CA PRO A 307 13.91 7.97 -14.31
C PRO A 307 15.26 8.59 -13.91
N ASP A 308 15.39 9.91 -14.06
CA ASP A 308 16.59 10.70 -13.78
C ASP A 308 16.52 11.46 -12.45
N SER A 309 15.48 11.21 -11.64
CA SER A 309 15.35 11.87 -10.34
C SER A 309 16.29 11.29 -9.30
N VAL A 310 16.55 12.08 -8.28
CA VAL A 310 17.38 11.66 -7.14
C VAL A 310 16.67 10.56 -6.36
N ASP A 311 17.34 9.45 -6.10
CA ASP A 311 16.87 8.41 -5.19
C ASP A 311 17.03 8.89 -3.74
N VAL A 312 15.91 9.38 -3.17
CA VAL A 312 15.92 9.94 -1.81
C VAL A 312 16.05 8.87 -0.73
N SER A 313 15.82 7.59 -1.04
CA SER A 313 16.08 6.52 -0.08
C SER A 313 17.56 6.46 0.31
N LYS A 314 18.46 6.70 -0.63
CA LYS A 314 19.91 6.74 -0.38
C LYS A 314 20.33 7.93 0.49
N ILE A 315 19.61 9.05 0.37
CA ILE A 315 19.79 10.18 1.28
C ILE A 315 19.34 9.78 2.70
N ALA A 316 18.19 9.17 2.83
CA ALA A 316 17.66 8.73 4.12
C ALA A 316 18.57 7.69 4.79
N GLU A 317 19.08 6.70 4.04
CA GLU A 317 20.04 5.69 4.51
C GLU A 317 21.32 6.32 5.10
N ALA A 318 21.80 7.44 4.55
CA ALA A 318 22.96 8.15 5.10
C ALA A 318 22.73 8.75 6.50
N PHE A 319 21.48 8.81 6.95
CA PHE A 319 21.05 9.25 8.28
C PHE A 319 20.36 8.12 9.07
N ASP A 320 20.63 6.86 8.77
CA ASP A 320 20.02 5.67 9.38
C ASP A 320 18.48 5.63 9.23
N GLY A 321 17.96 6.22 8.15
CA GLY A 321 16.57 6.19 7.75
C GLY A 321 16.32 5.24 6.59
N GLY A 322 15.20 5.43 5.88
CA GLY A 322 14.83 4.60 4.73
C GLY A 322 13.54 5.06 4.07
N GLY A 323 13.10 4.29 3.08
CA GLY A 323 11.87 4.55 2.31
C GLY A 323 12.01 4.12 0.86
N HIS A 324 11.17 4.69 0.02
CA HIS A 324 11.15 4.47 -1.41
C HIS A 324 12.06 5.45 -2.16
N PRO A 325 12.45 5.17 -3.41
CA PRO A 325 13.31 6.04 -4.21
C PRO A 325 12.80 7.50 -4.32
N HIS A 326 11.47 7.70 -4.31
CA HIS A 326 10.85 9.03 -4.45
C HIS A 326 10.22 9.59 -3.17
N ALA A 327 10.17 8.79 -2.10
CA ALA A 327 9.63 9.21 -0.80
C ALA A 327 10.30 8.44 0.34
N ALA A 328 11.11 9.11 1.13
CA ALA A 328 11.87 8.50 2.22
C ALA A 328 11.88 9.41 3.46
N GLY A 329 12.37 8.91 4.56
CA GLY A 329 12.44 9.70 5.78
C GLY A 329 13.53 9.24 6.74
N PHE A 330 13.94 10.15 7.61
CA PHE A 330 14.92 9.88 8.64
C PHE A 330 14.70 10.75 9.87
N ARG A 331 15.47 10.50 10.93
CA ARG A 331 15.41 11.25 12.18
C ARG A 331 16.81 11.60 12.66
N THR A 332 16.94 12.77 13.26
CA THR A 332 18.21 13.21 13.86
C THR A 332 17.99 13.85 15.22
N LYS A 333 19.01 13.81 16.08
CA LYS A 333 18.96 14.50 17.39
C LYS A 333 19.13 16.02 17.29
N LYS A 334 19.80 16.50 16.26
CA LYS A 334 20.01 17.92 15.99
C LYS A 334 19.40 18.27 14.64
N ASN A 335 18.95 19.51 14.48
CA ASN A 335 18.54 19.97 13.16
C ASN A 335 19.73 19.85 12.19
N ILE A 336 19.49 19.29 11.00
CA ILE A 336 20.54 19.21 9.96
C ILE A 336 20.68 20.52 9.18
N PHE A 337 19.69 21.38 9.25
CA PHE A 337 19.76 22.72 8.70
C PHE A 337 20.25 23.69 9.78
N ASP A 338 21.24 24.49 9.46
CA ASP A 338 21.77 25.51 10.36
C ASP A 338 20.82 26.73 10.41
N ILE A 339 19.62 26.54 11.01
CA ILE A 339 18.54 27.54 11.16
C ILE A 339 18.17 27.68 12.62
#